data_012dbc1ad5f020027b2cf99576f90eea
#
_entry.id   012dbc1ad5f020027b2cf99576f90eea
#
_cell.length_a   1.000
_cell.length_b   1.000
_cell.length_c   1.000
_cell.angle_alpha   90.00
_cell.angle_beta   90.00
_cell.angle_gamma   90.00
#
_symmetry.space_group_name_H-M   'P 1'
#
loop_
_entity.id
_entity.type
_entity.pdbx_description
1 polymer ?
#
loop_
_entity_poly.entity_id
_entity_poly.type
_entity_poly.pdbx_seq_one_letter_code
_entity_poly.pdbx_strand_id
1 'polypeptide(L)'
;MLVVSSDTYPPFRVDVSVLFGRELAARGHRVDWLLQSEARCDKATKVAWGGGSVWVGATSLGTSLPSRIRKHVLGILHDLKLFSLLRNGDYQIIEVKDKFVSGVFAVIAARLFRKRFVYWLSYPIPEDYLHRADARAGLYRALYRVRGTAFKVLLYRLLLRTADHVFVQSEQMRRDLAAEGVPQSKMTPVPMGVDLADFDAAGDEMRVRTRVPPGERCILYLGTLARVRRLDFLIRVLAKVRESVPDAKLYIVGSGNEPADEKALLDETERLGLQSAVVMVGQVPRSQALEYVRDADVCVSPFYPTPILNSTSPTKLVEYMAMGKAVVANDHPEQRLVIEQSGAGYCVGWEEGEFARAIVALLSSPAQAREMGERGRRYVTEHRSYARIADLVERELLAIAGLPQAR
;
A
#
# COMPACT_ATOMS: atom_id res chain seq x y z
N MET A 1 -4.25 3.83 22.80
CA MET A 1 -4.13 4.97 21.87
C MET A 1 -5.44 5.26 21.16
N LEU A 2 -5.65 6.49 20.65
CA LEU A 2 -6.77 6.87 19.80
C LEU A 2 -6.27 7.12 18.39
N VAL A 3 -6.85 6.49 17.36
CA VAL A 3 -6.47 6.66 15.95
C VAL A 3 -7.60 7.32 15.18
N VAL A 4 -7.26 8.34 14.39
CA VAL A 4 -8.16 9.03 13.45
C VAL A 4 -7.65 8.77 12.05
N SER A 5 -8.33 7.92 11.27
CA SER A 5 -7.84 7.50 9.95
C SER A 5 -8.74 7.92 8.80
N SER A 6 -8.15 8.04 7.63
CA SER A 6 -8.86 8.17 6.36
C SER A 6 -9.48 6.85 5.88
N ASP A 7 -9.11 5.72 6.48
CA ASP A 7 -9.69 4.43 6.19
C ASP A 7 -11.17 4.37 6.57
N THR A 8 -11.93 3.48 5.92
CA THR A 8 -13.35 3.24 6.22
C THR A 8 -13.52 2.00 7.09
N TYR A 9 -14.67 1.88 7.75
CA TYR A 9 -15.03 0.69 8.52
C TYR A 9 -16.05 -0.17 7.73
N PRO A 10 -15.82 -1.48 7.63
CA PRO A 10 -14.69 -2.26 8.13
C PRO A 10 -13.38 -1.95 7.36
N PRO A 11 -12.22 -1.88 8.05
CA PRO A 11 -10.96 -1.59 7.39
C PRO A 11 -10.50 -2.79 6.55
N PHE A 12 -10.27 -2.56 5.27
CA PHE A 12 -9.78 -3.58 4.33
C PHE A 12 -8.24 -3.57 4.18
N ARG A 13 -7.60 -2.47 4.55
CA ARG A 13 -6.14 -2.35 4.43
C ARG A 13 -5.45 -3.23 5.47
N VAL A 14 -4.51 -4.05 4.99
CA VAL A 14 -3.78 -5.03 5.82
C VAL A 14 -2.95 -4.34 6.92
N ASP A 15 -2.34 -3.18 6.63
CA ASP A 15 -1.62 -2.38 7.63
C ASP A 15 -2.53 -1.89 8.77
N VAL A 16 -3.82 -1.73 8.54
CA VAL A 16 -4.79 -1.37 9.58
C VAL A 16 -5.38 -2.61 10.26
N SER A 17 -5.90 -3.55 9.47
CA SER A 17 -6.60 -4.72 10.01
C SER A 17 -5.66 -5.70 10.72
N VAL A 18 -4.45 -5.91 10.20
CA VAL A 18 -3.51 -6.87 10.76
C VAL A 18 -2.58 -6.21 11.78
N LEU A 19 -1.85 -5.15 11.40
CA LEU A 19 -0.87 -4.53 12.30
C LEU A 19 -1.53 -4.00 13.59
N PHE A 20 -2.56 -3.17 13.44
CA PHE A 20 -3.22 -2.58 14.61
C PHE A 20 -4.33 -3.48 15.16
N GLY A 21 -5.19 -4.02 14.28
CA GLY A 21 -6.38 -4.75 14.68
C GLY A 21 -6.11 -6.13 15.27
N ARG A 22 -4.98 -6.75 14.92
CA ARG A 22 -4.60 -8.08 15.43
C ARG A 22 -3.28 -8.06 16.20
N GLU A 23 -2.17 -7.62 15.58
CA GLU A 23 -0.84 -7.78 16.17
C GLU A 23 -0.67 -6.92 17.44
N LEU A 24 -0.98 -5.63 17.38
CA LEU A 24 -0.90 -4.76 18.57
C LEU A 24 -1.99 -5.11 19.61
N ALA A 25 -3.17 -5.51 19.18
CA ALA A 25 -4.24 -5.97 20.06
C ALA A 25 -3.85 -7.25 20.84
N ALA A 26 -3.23 -8.23 20.14
CA ALA A 26 -2.74 -9.46 20.77
C ALA A 26 -1.61 -9.21 21.80
N ARG A 27 -0.88 -8.10 21.66
CA ARG A 27 0.14 -7.65 22.64
C ARG A 27 -0.44 -6.86 23.82
N GLY A 28 -1.78 -6.76 23.91
CA GLY A 28 -2.48 -6.10 24.99
C GLY A 28 -2.66 -4.59 24.82
N HIS A 29 -2.33 -4.03 23.66
CA HIS A 29 -2.56 -2.62 23.38
C HIS A 29 -4.02 -2.35 23.04
N ARG A 30 -4.62 -1.37 23.70
CA ARG A 30 -5.93 -0.88 23.36
C ARG A 30 -5.82 0.22 22.30
N VAL A 31 -6.40 -0.05 21.12
CA VAL A 31 -6.47 0.90 20.01
C VAL A 31 -7.92 1.23 19.70
N ASP A 32 -8.32 2.45 20.00
CA ASP A 32 -9.66 2.96 19.70
C ASP A 32 -9.62 3.83 18.43
N TRP A 33 -10.69 3.81 17.62
CA TRP A 33 -10.69 4.37 16.28
C TRP A 33 -11.83 5.34 16.02
N LEU A 34 -11.53 6.40 15.24
CA LEU A 34 -12.51 7.24 14.57
C LEU A 34 -12.43 6.98 13.06
N LEU A 35 -13.41 6.26 12.52
CA LEU A 35 -13.51 5.90 11.10
C LEU A 35 -14.86 6.35 10.53
N GLN A 36 -14.93 6.53 9.21
CA GLN A 36 -16.21 6.66 8.52
C GLN A 36 -16.71 5.29 8.05
N SER A 37 -18.04 5.14 7.91
CA SER A 37 -18.61 3.93 7.34
C SER A 37 -18.25 3.79 5.84
N GLU A 38 -17.97 2.58 5.39
CA GLU A 38 -17.86 2.25 3.97
C GLU A 38 -19.24 2.26 3.28
N ALA A 39 -20.25 1.72 3.96
CA ALA A 39 -21.63 1.71 3.49
C ALA A 39 -22.37 2.98 3.91
N ARG A 40 -23.49 3.31 3.20
CA ARG A 40 -24.35 4.40 3.61
C ARG A 40 -24.82 4.20 5.06
N CYS A 41 -24.55 5.19 5.89
CA CYS A 41 -24.94 5.18 7.29
C CYS A 41 -25.37 6.58 7.72
N ASP A 42 -26.58 6.72 8.21
CA ASP A 42 -27.16 8.02 8.60
C ASP A 42 -26.88 8.37 10.07
N LYS A 43 -26.48 7.39 10.90
CA LYS A 43 -26.20 7.58 12.32
C LYS A 43 -24.82 7.00 12.70
N ALA A 44 -24.10 7.73 13.53
CA ALA A 44 -22.85 7.22 14.09
C ALA A 44 -23.12 6.05 15.07
N THR A 45 -22.31 5.01 14.98
CA THR A 45 -22.37 3.81 15.85
C THR A 45 -21.04 3.58 16.53
N LYS A 46 -21.05 2.76 17.59
CA LYS A 46 -19.84 2.28 18.27
C LYS A 46 -19.82 0.76 18.20
N VAL A 47 -18.69 0.19 17.77
CA VAL A 47 -18.50 -1.25 17.57
C VAL A 47 -17.22 -1.68 18.29
N ALA A 48 -17.19 -2.88 18.84
CA ALA A 48 -15.94 -3.49 19.32
C ALA A 48 -15.14 -4.04 18.15
N TRP A 49 -13.85 -3.75 18.11
CA TRP A 49 -12.97 -4.24 17.05
C TRP A 49 -11.48 -4.14 17.45
N GLY A 50 -10.69 -5.18 17.14
CA GLY A 50 -9.23 -5.15 17.28
C GLY A 50 -8.75 -4.82 18.69
N GLY A 51 -9.35 -5.40 19.74
CA GLY A 51 -8.99 -5.14 21.15
C GLY A 51 -9.43 -3.77 21.68
N GLY A 52 -10.16 -2.97 20.87
CA GLY A 52 -10.64 -1.66 21.23
C GLY A 52 -12.06 -1.38 20.73
N SER A 53 -12.36 -0.11 20.49
CA SER A 53 -13.65 0.36 19.98
C SER A 53 -13.47 1.21 18.74
N VAL A 54 -14.36 1.04 17.78
CA VAL A 54 -14.47 1.91 16.60
C VAL A 54 -15.72 2.77 16.72
N TRP A 55 -15.56 4.08 16.69
CA TRP A 55 -16.67 5.00 16.45
C TRP A 55 -16.79 5.18 14.94
N VAL A 56 -17.85 4.64 14.37
CA VAL A 56 -18.13 4.67 12.94
C VAL A 56 -19.01 5.87 12.65
N GLY A 57 -18.48 6.82 11.87
CA GLY A 57 -19.19 8.04 11.50
C GLY A 57 -20.17 7.83 10.34
N ALA A 58 -21.24 8.63 10.34
CA ALA A 58 -22.18 8.66 9.23
C ALA A 58 -21.49 9.06 7.92
N THR A 59 -21.97 8.51 6.79
CA THR A 59 -21.43 8.81 5.46
C THR A 59 -22.53 8.94 4.40
N SER A 60 -22.23 9.67 3.32
CA SER A 60 -23.07 9.80 2.13
C SER A 60 -22.34 9.21 0.93
N LEU A 61 -23.00 8.33 0.18
CA LEU A 61 -22.41 7.62 -0.97
C LEU A 61 -22.71 8.26 -2.34
N GLY A 62 -23.39 9.40 -2.39
CA GLY A 62 -23.69 10.06 -3.67
C GLY A 62 -22.43 10.57 -4.39
N THR A 63 -22.43 10.50 -5.73
CA THR A 63 -21.35 10.99 -6.59
C THR A 63 -21.46 12.49 -6.90
N SER A 64 -22.61 13.09 -6.65
CA SER A 64 -22.88 14.52 -6.87
C SER A 64 -22.01 15.40 -5.97
N LEU A 65 -21.71 16.62 -6.41
CA LEU A 65 -20.91 17.58 -5.63
C LEU A 65 -21.49 17.85 -4.23
N PRO A 66 -22.83 18.06 -4.04
CA PRO A 66 -23.40 18.20 -2.70
C PRO A 66 -23.18 16.98 -1.81
N SER A 67 -23.33 15.76 -2.37
CA SER A 67 -23.09 14.52 -1.60
C SER A 67 -21.63 14.38 -1.16
N ARG A 68 -20.69 14.76 -2.03
CA ARG A 68 -19.25 14.75 -1.70
C ARG A 68 -18.92 15.77 -0.62
N ILE A 69 -19.47 16.99 -0.70
CA ILE A 69 -19.31 18.00 0.35
C ILE A 69 -19.90 17.50 1.66
N ARG A 70 -21.15 16.97 1.63
CA ARG A 70 -21.79 16.40 2.81
C ARG A 70 -20.95 15.30 3.47
N LYS A 71 -20.38 14.39 2.66
CA LYS A 71 -19.47 13.34 3.16
C LYS A 71 -18.29 13.94 3.92
N HIS A 72 -17.63 14.95 3.35
CA HIS A 72 -16.48 15.60 4.01
C HIS A 72 -16.89 16.34 5.29
N VAL A 73 -18.00 17.06 5.29
CA VAL A 73 -18.52 17.78 6.47
C VAL A 73 -18.86 16.78 7.59
N LEU A 74 -19.58 15.70 7.26
CA LEU A 74 -19.90 14.64 8.23
C LEU A 74 -18.64 14.01 8.82
N GLY A 75 -17.61 13.79 7.99
CA GLY A 75 -16.33 13.28 8.46
C GLY A 75 -15.61 14.21 9.42
N ILE A 76 -15.56 15.52 9.10
CA ILE A 76 -14.95 16.53 9.98
C ILE A 76 -15.72 16.61 11.30
N LEU A 77 -17.05 16.68 11.27
CA LEU A 77 -17.88 16.71 12.49
C LEU A 77 -17.70 15.45 13.33
N HIS A 78 -17.59 14.28 12.69
CA HIS A 78 -17.31 13.03 13.38
C HIS A 78 -15.94 13.06 14.06
N ASP A 79 -14.92 13.55 13.39
CA ASP A 79 -13.56 13.60 13.92
C ASP A 79 -13.41 14.56 15.11
N LEU A 80 -14.27 15.58 15.24
CA LEU A 80 -14.31 16.46 16.43
C LEU A 80 -14.60 15.68 17.73
N LYS A 81 -15.15 14.47 17.63
CA LYS A 81 -15.33 13.57 18.78
C LYS A 81 -14.01 13.27 19.51
N LEU A 82 -12.87 13.41 18.83
CA LEU A 82 -11.54 13.22 19.42
C LEU A 82 -11.35 14.06 20.70
N PHE A 83 -11.91 15.28 20.76
CA PHE A 83 -11.78 16.14 21.94
C PHE A 83 -12.44 15.53 23.17
N SER A 84 -13.67 15.03 23.02
CA SER A 84 -14.39 14.38 24.13
C SER A 84 -13.76 13.05 24.54
N LEU A 85 -13.25 12.29 23.56
CA LEU A 85 -12.58 11.01 23.82
C LEU A 85 -11.26 11.21 24.56
N LEU A 86 -10.42 12.16 24.11
CA LEU A 86 -9.15 12.45 24.79
C LEU A 86 -9.32 13.07 26.16
N ARG A 87 -10.40 13.84 26.37
CA ARG A 87 -10.73 14.43 27.69
C ARG A 87 -11.15 13.37 28.68
N ASN A 88 -12.00 12.40 28.26
CA ASN A 88 -12.66 11.46 29.15
C ASN A 88 -12.01 10.07 29.17
N GLY A 89 -11.09 9.79 28.22
CA GLY A 89 -10.44 8.50 28.09
C GLY A 89 -8.98 8.53 28.53
N ASP A 90 -8.49 7.36 28.95
CA ASP A 90 -7.08 7.17 29.30
C ASP A 90 -6.23 6.83 28.07
N TYR A 91 -6.02 7.81 27.22
CA TYR A 91 -5.16 7.69 26.04
C TYR A 91 -3.82 8.40 26.30
N GLN A 92 -2.70 7.74 25.99
CA GLN A 92 -1.37 8.37 26.00
C GLN A 92 -1.05 9.03 24.66
N ILE A 93 -1.52 8.41 23.56
CA ILE A 93 -1.22 8.80 22.19
C ILE A 93 -2.51 9.07 21.41
N ILE A 94 -2.51 10.15 20.62
CA ILE A 94 -3.41 10.34 19.49
C ILE A 94 -2.61 10.22 18.19
N GLU A 95 -3.03 9.30 17.32
CA GLU A 95 -2.46 9.13 15.99
C GLU A 95 -3.44 9.60 14.92
N VAL A 96 -2.92 10.29 13.91
CA VAL A 96 -3.69 10.66 12.71
C VAL A 96 -3.04 10.06 11.48
N LYS A 97 -3.84 9.31 10.71
CA LYS A 97 -3.40 8.66 9.50
C LYS A 97 -4.06 9.30 8.27
N ASP A 98 -3.24 9.95 7.42
CA ASP A 98 -3.61 10.53 6.13
C ASP A 98 -4.79 11.53 6.16
N LYS A 99 -5.01 12.25 7.27
CA LYS A 99 -6.04 13.30 7.42
C LYS A 99 -5.43 14.64 7.80
N PHE A 100 -5.64 15.67 6.98
CA PHE A 100 -5.03 16.98 7.21
C PHE A 100 -5.82 17.82 8.23
N VAL A 101 -7.12 18.00 8.02
CA VAL A 101 -7.97 18.82 8.90
C VAL A 101 -8.05 18.20 10.30
N SER A 102 -8.28 16.89 10.37
CA SER A 102 -8.30 16.15 11.64
C SER A 102 -6.93 16.15 12.32
N GLY A 103 -5.84 16.24 11.54
CA GLY A 103 -4.50 16.42 12.06
C GLY A 103 -4.34 17.73 12.83
N VAL A 104 -4.94 18.84 12.35
CA VAL A 104 -4.95 20.12 13.09
C VAL A 104 -5.70 19.99 14.40
N PHE A 105 -6.88 19.35 14.38
CA PHE A 105 -7.64 19.10 15.61
C PHE A 105 -6.87 18.23 16.60
N ALA A 106 -6.17 17.22 16.09
CA ALA A 106 -5.35 16.34 16.92
C ALA A 106 -4.17 17.08 17.57
N VAL A 107 -3.49 17.98 16.84
CA VAL A 107 -2.44 18.85 17.41
C VAL A 107 -2.99 19.71 18.55
N ILE A 108 -4.14 20.35 18.34
CA ILE A 108 -4.78 21.20 19.36
C ILE A 108 -5.17 20.36 20.59
N ALA A 109 -5.86 19.24 20.36
CA ALA A 109 -6.32 18.36 21.43
C ALA A 109 -5.16 17.71 22.21
N ALA A 110 -4.12 17.27 21.51
CA ALA A 110 -2.92 16.69 22.13
C ALA A 110 -2.25 17.69 23.09
N ARG A 111 -2.13 18.93 22.70
CA ARG A 111 -1.58 20.00 23.55
C ARG A 111 -2.51 20.33 24.73
N LEU A 112 -3.81 20.46 24.46
CA LEU A 112 -4.82 20.79 25.48
C LEU A 112 -4.90 19.72 26.58
N PHE A 113 -4.84 18.45 26.19
CA PHE A 113 -4.97 17.31 27.11
C PHE A 113 -3.64 16.64 27.47
N ARG A 114 -2.50 17.27 27.11
CA ARG A 114 -1.14 16.77 27.36
C ARG A 114 -0.92 15.33 26.89
N LYS A 115 -1.39 15.01 25.67
CA LYS A 115 -1.20 13.73 25.02
C LYS A 115 -0.10 13.83 23.95
N ARG A 116 0.52 12.70 23.56
CA ARG A 116 1.47 12.63 22.47
C ARG A 116 0.73 12.61 21.13
N PHE A 117 1.22 13.38 20.17
CA PHE A 117 0.70 13.43 18.82
C PHE A 117 1.60 12.71 17.83
N VAL A 118 1.08 11.66 17.19
CA VAL A 118 1.75 10.87 16.16
C VAL A 118 1.05 11.07 14.82
N TYR A 119 1.82 11.19 13.74
CA TYR A 119 1.27 11.24 12.39
C TYR A 119 1.73 10.04 11.58
N TRP A 120 0.80 9.35 10.91
CA TRP A 120 1.09 8.27 9.99
C TRP A 120 0.84 8.72 8.57
N LEU A 121 1.90 8.76 7.75
CA LEU A 121 1.84 9.15 6.35
C LEU A 121 2.05 7.92 5.45
N SER A 122 0.96 7.47 4.80
CA SER A 122 0.99 6.32 3.90
C SER A 122 1.24 6.69 2.44
N TYR A 123 0.99 7.95 2.06
CA TYR A 123 1.05 8.37 0.67
C TYR A 123 1.32 9.88 0.55
N PRO A 124 2.13 10.33 -0.41
CA PRO A 124 2.44 11.75 -0.60
C PRO A 124 1.28 12.48 -1.31
N ILE A 125 0.17 12.64 -0.57
CA ILE A 125 -1.09 13.21 -1.08
C ILE A 125 -0.93 14.61 -1.67
N PRO A 126 -0.17 15.56 -1.06
CA PRO A 126 0.02 16.89 -1.64
C PRO A 126 0.68 16.84 -3.01
N GLU A 127 1.69 16.01 -3.17
CA GLU A 127 2.43 15.79 -4.42
C GLU A 127 1.53 15.20 -5.50
N ASP A 128 0.64 14.28 -5.15
CA ASP A 128 -0.36 13.71 -6.06
C ASP A 128 -1.33 14.78 -6.57
N TYR A 129 -1.78 15.71 -5.71
CA TYR A 129 -2.59 16.85 -6.15
C TYR A 129 -1.85 17.75 -7.12
N LEU A 130 -0.56 18.05 -6.87
CA LEU A 130 0.28 18.87 -7.74
C LEU A 130 0.52 18.18 -9.08
N HIS A 131 0.83 16.89 -9.07
CA HIS A 131 1.00 16.10 -10.28
C HIS A 131 -0.29 16.04 -11.13
N ARG A 132 -1.42 15.81 -10.49
CA ARG A 132 -2.74 15.84 -11.18
C ARG A 132 -3.10 17.23 -11.70
N ALA A 133 -2.59 18.30 -11.12
CA ALA A 133 -2.76 19.65 -11.65
C ALA A 133 -2.05 19.80 -12.99
N ASP A 134 -0.86 19.21 -13.15
CA ASP A 134 -0.09 19.32 -14.40
C ASP A 134 -0.75 18.59 -15.57
N ALA A 135 -1.52 17.54 -15.29
CA ALA A 135 -2.31 16.81 -16.29
C ALA A 135 -3.66 17.50 -16.65
N ARG A 136 -3.97 18.65 -16.08
CA ARG A 136 -5.23 19.40 -16.28
C ARG A 136 -5.01 20.77 -16.88
N ALA A 137 -6.10 21.37 -17.39
CA ALA A 137 -6.07 22.73 -17.94
C ALA A 137 -7.07 23.66 -17.21
N GLY A 138 -6.93 24.98 -17.43
CA GLY A 138 -7.86 26.00 -16.97
C GLY A 138 -8.06 26.07 -15.45
N LEU A 139 -9.28 26.33 -15.02
CA LEU A 139 -9.67 26.50 -13.60
C LEU A 139 -9.36 25.24 -12.75
N TYR A 140 -9.53 24.04 -13.30
CA TYR A 140 -9.24 22.82 -12.58
C TYR A 140 -7.75 22.69 -12.23
N ARG A 141 -6.86 23.09 -13.14
CA ARG A 141 -5.42 23.15 -12.86
C ARG A 141 -5.12 24.06 -11.67
N ALA A 142 -5.69 25.28 -11.69
CA ALA A 142 -5.50 26.25 -10.61
C ALA A 142 -6.03 25.69 -9.27
N LEU A 143 -7.23 25.12 -9.25
CA LEU A 143 -7.84 24.53 -8.05
C LEU A 143 -6.99 23.40 -7.45
N TYR A 144 -6.51 22.46 -8.29
CA TYR A 144 -5.65 21.37 -7.83
C TYR A 144 -4.30 21.86 -7.32
N ARG A 145 -3.69 22.88 -7.97
CA ARG A 145 -2.45 23.51 -7.49
C ARG A 145 -2.63 24.19 -6.14
N VAL A 146 -3.63 25.04 -6.00
CA VAL A 146 -3.92 25.75 -4.74
C VAL A 146 -4.14 24.73 -3.62
N ARG A 147 -4.96 23.69 -3.86
CA ARG A 147 -5.23 22.65 -2.88
C ARG A 147 -3.98 21.85 -2.53
N GLY A 148 -3.19 21.44 -3.53
CA GLY A 148 -1.94 20.69 -3.31
C GLY A 148 -0.93 21.51 -2.52
N THR A 149 -0.75 22.79 -2.87
CA THR A 149 0.16 23.70 -2.15
C THR A 149 -0.31 23.94 -0.72
N ALA A 150 -1.61 24.21 -0.51
CA ALA A 150 -2.17 24.40 0.83
C ALA A 150 -1.98 23.14 1.70
N PHE A 151 -2.25 21.95 1.17
CA PHE A 151 -2.01 20.69 1.88
C PHE A 151 -0.53 20.45 2.12
N LYS A 152 0.34 20.79 1.18
CA LYS A 152 1.80 20.69 1.36
C LYS A 152 2.28 21.54 2.51
N VAL A 153 1.87 22.80 2.56
CA VAL A 153 2.22 23.71 3.66
C VAL A 153 1.66 23.21 4.99
N LEU A 154 0.38 22.81 5.02
CA LEU A 154 -0.26 22.30 6.23
C LEU A 154 0.43 21.04 6.76
N LEU A 155 0.71 20.09 5.89
CA LEU A 155 1.36 18.83 6.26
C LEU A 155 2.79 19.08 6.74
N TYR A 156 3.64 19.68 5.90
CA TYR A 156 5.08 19.74 6.17
C TYR A 156 5.49 20.82 7.15
N ARG A 157 4.79 21.97 7.15
CA ARG A 157 5.14 23.09 8.05
C ARG A 157 4.44 23.03 9.41
N LEU A 158 3.27 22.38 9.48
CA LEU A 158 2.52 22.30 10.74
C LEU A 158 2.49 20.87 11.27
N LEU A 159 1.82 19.92 10.59
CA LEU A 159 1.50 18.62 11.17
C LEU A 159 2.77 17.81 11.47
N LEU A 160 3.63 17.57 10.48
CA LEU A 160 4.82 16.75 10.66
C LEU A 160 5.87 17.40 11.58
N ARG A 161 5.97 18.74 11.58
CA ARG A 161 6.89 19.44 12.50
C ARG A 161 6.42 19.42 13.95
N THR A 162 5.10 19.49 14.18
CA THR A 162 4.53 19.51 15.52
C THR A 162 4.29 18.13 16.09
N ALA A 163 4.31 17.07 15.27
CA ALA A 163 4.23 15.69 15.71
C ALA A 163 5.40 15.35 16.63
N ASP A 164 5.10 14.59 17.70
CA ASP A 164 6.13 13.96 18.54
C ASP A 164 6.88 12.89 17.75
N HIS A 165 6.17 12.18 16.86
CA HIS A 165 6.73 11.18 15.95
C HIS A 165 5.93 11.07 14.65
N VAL A 166 6.58 10.60 13.58
CA VAL A 166 5.98 10.38 12.26
C VAL A 166 6.32 8.98 11.76
N PHE A 167 5.33 8.16 11.49
CA PHE A 167 5.53 6.94 10.73
C PHE A 167 5.38 7.24 9.23
N VAL A 168 6.34 6.76 8.44
CA VAL A 168 6.39 6.94 6.98
C VAL A 168 6.48 5.59 6.28
N GLN A 169 5.98 5.49 5.04
CA GLN A 169 5.81 4.21 4.38
C GLN A 169 7.09 3.59 3.81
N SER A 170 8.17 4.38 3.66
CA SER A 170 9.43 3.88 3.13
C SER A 170 10.61 4.72 3.57
N GLU A 171 11.80 4.18 3.44
CA GLU A 171 13.05 4.93 3.65
C GLU A 171 13.19 6.09 2.65
N GLN A 172 12.70 5.91 1.41
CA GLN A 172 12.70 6.99 0.44
C GLN A 172 11.77 8.12 0.87
N MET A 173 10.56 7.82 1.36
CA MET A 173 9.66 8.83 1.91
C MET A 173 10.30 9.59 3.08
N ARG A 174 11.03 8.91 3.96
CA ARG A 174 11.78 9.56 5.05
C ARG A 174 12.80 10.58 4.52
N ARG A 175 13.53 10.23 3.45
CA ARG A 175 14.48 11.12 2.79
C ARG A 175 13.79 12.31 2.13
N ASP A 176 12.69 12.07 1.43
CA ASP A 176 11.91 13.10 0.75
C ASP A 176 11.36 14.11 1.76
N LEU A 177 10.82 13.65 2.88
CA LEU A 177 10.32 14.53 3.95
C LEU A 177 11.46 15.26 4.68
N ALA A 178 12.62 14.65 4.82
CA ALA A 178 13.79 15.31 5.38
C ALA A 178 14.26 16.47 4.49
N ALA A 179 14.20 16.33 3.18
CA ALA A 179 14.46 17.40 2.22
C ALA A 179 13.46 18.56 2.33
N GLU A 180 12.21 18.28 2.76
CA GLU A 180 11.19 19.30 3.07
C GLU A 180 11.36 19.90 4.49
N GLY A 181 12.39 19.48 5.23
CA GLY A 181 12.77 20.01 6.53
C GLY A 181 12.08 19.37 7.74
N VAL A 182 11.60 18.13 7.61
CA VAL A 182 11.14 17.33 8.75
C VAL A 182 12.35 16.59 9.36
N PRO A 183 12.60 16.69 10.67
CA PRO A 183 13.77 16.03 11.29
C PRO A 183 13.73 14.51 11.12
N GLN A 184 14.79 13.92 10.61
CA GLN A 184 14.88 12.47 10.41
C GLN A 184 14.75 11.67 11.72
N SER A 185 15.23 12.23 12.84
CA SER A 185 15.13 11.61 14.17
C SER A 185 13.70 11.40 14.68
N LYS A 186 12.73 12.10 14.06
CA LYS A 186 11.30 11.95 14.38
C LYS A 186 10.58 10.99 13.46
N MET A 187 11.27 10.38 12.50
CA MET A 187 10.63 9.58 11.46
C MET A 187 11.10 8.13 11.49
N THR A 188 10.15 7.21 11.57
CA THR A 188 10.43 5.76 11.45
C THR A 188 9.75 5.21 10.19
N PRO A 189 10.51 4.63 9.26
CA PRO A 189 9.95 3.92 8.11
C PRO A 189 9.23 2.65 8.55
N VAL A 190 7.99 2.51 8.12
CA VAL A 190 7.16 1.31 8.33
C VAL A 190 6.66 0.85 6.97
N PRO A 191 7.46 0.07 6.24
CA PRO A 191 7.10 -0.42 4.92
C PRO A 191 5.95 -1.43 4.99
N MET A 192 5.32 -1.67 3.84
CA MET A 192 4.27 -2.68 3.74
C MET A 192 4.82 -4.07 4.03
N GLY A 193 4.04 -4.81 4.78
CA GLY A 193 4.29 -6.20 5.14
C GLY A 193 3.22 -7.15 4.61
N VAL A 194 3.30 -8.38 5.05
CA VAL A 194 2.32 -9.44 4.77
C VAL A 194 1.83 -10.09 6.05
N ASP A 195 0.61 -10.60 5.99
CA ASP A 195 0.08 -11.55 6.96
C ASP A 195 0.47 -12.97 6.52
N LEU A 196 1.45 -13.56 7.16
CA LEU A 196 1.94 -14.90 6.76
C LEU A 196 0.86 -15.98 6.82
N ALA A 197 -0.13 -15.86 7.72
CA ALA A 197 -1.21 -16.83 7.82
C ALA A 197 -2.02 -16.98 6.52
N ASP A 198 -2.22 -15.87 5.78
CA ASP A 198 -2.88 -15.90 4.48
C ASP A 198 -2.09 -16.69 3.43
N PHE A 199 -0.76 -16.63 3.53
CA PHE A 199 0.15 -17.22 2.54
C PHE A 199 0.54 -18.65 2.87
N ASP A 200 0.60 -19.01 4.14
CA ASP A 200 0.83 -20.39 4.60
C ASP A 200 -0.36 -21.28 4.20
N ALA A 201 -1.59 -20.83 4.46
CA ALA A 201 -2.79 -21.54 4.03
C ALA A 201 -2.85 -21.77 2.50
N ALA A 202 -2.45 -20.76 1.71
CA ALA A 202 -2.40 -20.88 0.25
C ALA A 202 -1.24 -21.75 -0.27
N GLY A 203 -0.18 -21.92 0.51
CA GLY A 203 1.02 -22.70 0.15
C GLY A 203 0.93 -24.19 0.45
N ASP A 204 0.17 -24.58 1.48
CA ASP A 204 0.02 -25.98 1.91
C ASP A 204 -0.98 -26.79 1.04
N GLU A 205 -1.90 -26.12 0.36
CA GLU A 205 -2.81 -26.77 -0.57
C GLU A 205 -2.09 -27.15 -1.88
N MET A 206 -1.46 -28.31 -1.83
CA MET A 206 -1.05 -29.17 -2.92
C MET A 206 -0.42 -28.55 -4.19
N ARG A 207 0.74 -29.06 -4.54
CA ARG A 207 1.65 -28.77 -5.68
C ARG A 207 1.05 -28.83 -7.10
N VAL A 208 -0.26 -28.93 -7.27
CA VAL A 208 -0.90 -28.99 -8.60
C VAL A 208 -1.36 -27.60 -9.01
N ARG A 209 -0.95 -27.16 -10.21
CA ARG A 209 -1.46 -25.92 -10.81
C ARG A 209 -2.97 -26.05 -11.03
N THR A 210 -3.73 -25.06 -10.60
CA THR A 210 -5.20 -25.04 -10.69
C THR A 210 -5.74 -23.95 -11.59
N ARG A 211 -4.96 -22.87 -11.77
CA ARG A 211 -5.37 -21.66 -12.54
C ARG A 211 -4.59 -21.50 -13.83
N VAL A 212 -3.36 -22.02 -13.89
CA VAL A 212 -2.52 -21.98 -15.09
C VAL A 212 -2.42 -23.39 -15.66
N PRO A 213 -2.74 -23.61 -16.94
CA PRO A 213 -2.64 -24.92 -17.56
C PRO A 213 -1.24 -25.54 -17.43
N PRO A 214 -1.16 -26.86 -17.24
CA PRO A 214 0.13 -27.56 -17.21
C PRO A 214 0.93 -27.32 -18.49
N GLY A 215 2.22 -27.05 -18.34
CA GLY A 215 3.15 -26.81 -19.47
C GLY A 215 3.21 -25.36 -19.97
N GLU A 216 2.29 -24.47 -19.55
CA GLU A 216 2.41 -23.05 -19.89
C GLU A 216 3.51 -22.35 -19.06
N ARG A 217 4.25 -21.45 -19.71
CA ARG A 217 5.22 -20.56 -19.05
C ARG A 217 4.51 -19.29 -18.60
N CYS A 218 4.22 -19.21 -17.30
CA CYS A 218 3.39 -18.15 -16.72
C CYS A 218 4.22 -17.01 -16.13
N ILE A 219 4.08 -15.83 -16.72
CA ILE A 219 4.51 -14.55 -16.15
C ILE A 219 3.28 -13.91 -15.52
N LEU A 220 3.33 -13.54 -14.25
CA LEU A 220 2.18 -13.00 -13.52
C LEU A 220 2.36 -11.57 -13.07
N TYR A 221 1.36 -10.74 -13.36
CA TYR A 221 1.12 -9.47 -12.69
C TYR A 221 -0.18 -9.52 -11.89
N LEU A 222 -0.13 -9.14 -10.61
CA LEU A 222 -1.31 -9.01 -9.74
C LEU A 222 -1.43 -7.57 -9.23
N GLY A 223 -2.56 -6.93 -9.47
CA GLY A 223 -2.86 -5.61 -8.89
C GLY A 223 -3.72 -4.71 -9.77
N THR A 224 -3.92 -3.46 -9.34
CA THR A 224 -4.71 -2.46 -10.04
C THR A 224 -4.12 -2.13 -11.42
N LEU A 225 -4.98 -1.99 -12.43
CA LEU A 225 -4.60 -1.73 -13.82
C LEU A 225 -4.65 -0.24 -14.19
N ALA A 226 -4.70 0.66 -13.21
CA ALA A 226 -4.79 2.11 -13.45
C ALA A 226 -3.69 2.62 -14.40
N ARG A 227 -4.04 3.51 -15.32
CA ARG A 227 -3.15 4.04 -16.39
C ARG A 227 -1.83 4.64 -15.87
N VAL A 228 -1.83 5.20 -14.66
CA VAL A 228 -0.62 5.74 -14.02
C VAL A 228 0.46 4.68 -13.81
N ARG A 229 0.11 3.41 -13.80
CA ARG A 229 1.05 2.29 -13.66
C ARG A 229 1.75 1.89 -14.94
N ARG A 230 1.29 2.37 -16.10
CA ARG A 230 1.86 2.13 -17.42
C ARG A 230 2.12 0.64 -17.71
N LEU A 231 1.10 -0.21 -17.46
CA LEU A 231 1.21 -1.66 -17.65
C LEU A 231 1.28 -2.09 -19.13
N ASP A 232 0.99 -1.20 -20.07
CA ASP A 232 1.31 -1.31 -21.48
C ASP A 232 2.79 -1.71 -21.69
N PHE A 233 3.68 -1.29 -20.79
CA PHE A 233 5.06 -1.72 -20.73
C PHE A 233 5.23 -3.25 -20.66
N LEU A 234 4.43 -3.95 -19.82
CA LEU A 234 4.53 -5.42 -19.67
C LEU A 234 4.14 -6.16 -20.95
N ILE A 235 3.22 -5.61 -21.74
CA ILE A 235 2.81 -6.21 -23.01
C ILE A 235 3.95 -6.12 -24.02
N ARG A 236 4.65 -4.97 -24.07
CA ARG A 236 5.85 -4.81 -24.89
C ARG A 236 7.03 -5.68 -24.42
N VAL A 237 7.18 -5.83 -23.10
CA VAL A 237 8.14 -6.78 -22.51
C VAL A 237 7.82 -8.21 -22.95
N LEU A 238 6.54 -8.62 -22.90
CA LEU A 238 6.13 -9.96 -23.35
C LEU A 238 6.50 -10.22 -24.81
N ALA A 239 6.32 -9.23 -25.69
CA ALA A 239 6.75 -9.37 -27.10
C ALA A 239 8.21 -9.79 -27.20
N LYS A 240 9.10 -9.12 -26.44
CA LYS A 240 10.55 -9.42 -26.42
C LYS A 240 10.86 -10.77 -25.73
N VAL A 241 10.14 -11.12 -24.67
CA VAL A 241 10.30 -12.43 -24.01
C VAL A 241 9.99 -13.56 -24.98
N ARG A 242 8.95 -13.43 -25.80
CA ARG A 242 8.52 -14.45 -26.75
C ARG A 242 9.47 -14.67 -27.93
N GLU A 243 10.40 -13.77 -28.18
CA GLU A 243 11.50 -13.99 -29.12
C GLU A 243 12.39 -15.18 -28.67
N SER A 244 12.54 -15.39 -27.35
CA SER A 244 13.36 -16.47 -26.76
C SER A 244 12.53 -17.59 -26.13
N VAL A 245 11.31 -17.31 -25.66
CA VAL A 245 10.38 -18.24 -25.01
C VAL A 245 9.00 -18.09 -25.67
N PRO A 246 8.79 -18.70 -26.87
CA PRO A 246 7.57 -18.48 -27.68
C PRO A 246 6.26 -18.87 -27.00
N ASP A 247 6.30 -19.81 -26.04
CA ASP A 247 5.17 -20.32 -25.26
C ASP A 247 4.88 -19.49 -23.98
N ALA A 248 5.66 -18.43 -23.71
CA ALA A 248 5.42 -17.56 -22.58
C ALA A 248 4.07 -16.82 -22.68
N LYS A 249 3.32 -16.80 -21.58
CA LYS A 249 2.07 -16.06 -21.43
C LYS A 249 2.13 -15.10 -20.25
N LEU A 250 1.50 -13.93 -20.43
CA LEU A 250 1.35 -12.92 -19.39
C LEU A 250 -0.08 -12.99 -18.83
N TYR A 251 -0.18 -13.36 -17.57
CA TYR A 251 -1.42 -13.33 -16.81
C TYR A 251 -1.52 -12.03 -16.04
N ILE A 252 -2.60 -11.27 -16.28
CA ILE A 252 -2.88 -10.00 -15.62
C ILE A 252 -4.11 -10.19 -14.74
N VAL A 253 -3.89 -10.22 -13.42
CA VAL A 253 -4.94 -10.41 -12.41
C VAL A 253 -5.23 -9.07 -11.74
N GLY A 254 -6.46 -8.61 -11.83
CA GLY A 254 -6.91 -7.34 -11.28
C GLY A 254 -7.80 -6.57 -12.25
N SER A 255 -8.21 -5.37 -11.84
CA SER A 255 -9.06 -4.49 -12.67
C SER A 255 -8.56 -3.06 -12.66
N GLY A 256 -8.97 -2.30 -13.68
CA GLY A 256 -8.80 -0.86 -13.74
C GLY A 256 -9.77 -0.13 -12.81
N ASN A 257 -9.53 1.17 -12.62
CA ASN A 257 -10.47 2.05 -11.96
C ASN A 257 -11.59 2.50 -12.90
N GLU A 258 -11.30 2.49 -14.20
CA GLU A 258 -12.20 2.89 -15.28
C GLU A 258 -12.09 1.87 -16.45
N PRO A 259 -13.16 1.66 -17.22
CA PRO A 259 -13.11 0.75 -18.39
C PRO A 259 -12.01 1.09 -19.40
N ALA A 260 -11.62 2.36 -19.48
CA ALA A 260 -10.55 2.83 -20.35
C ALA A 260 -9.15 2.30 -19.95
N ASP A 261 -8.97 1.90 -18.69
CA ASP A 261 -7.69 1.35 -18.21
C ASP A 261 -7.43 -0.02 -18.84
N GLU A 262 -8.44 -0.90 -18.83
CA GLU A 262 -8.34 -2.25 -19.42
C GLU A 262 -8.30 -2.18 -20.94
N LYS A 263 -9.13 -1.28 -21.53
CA LYS A 263 -9.15 -1.08 -22.97
C LYS A 263 -7.77 -0.72 -23.52
N ALA A 264 -7.03 0.15 -22.84
CA ALA A 264 -5.67 0.53 -23.28
C ALA A 264 -4.70 -0.66 -23.34
N LEU A 265 -4.86 -1.63 -22.43
CA LEU A 265 -4.04 -2.86 -22.44
C LEU A 265 -4.46 -3.80 -23.56
N LEU A 266 -5.75 -3.94 -23.81
CA LEU A 266 -6.28 -4.75 -24.92
C LEU A 266 -5.87 -4.16 -26.28
N ASP A 267 -5.97 -2.85 -26.46
CA ASP A 267 -5.54 -2.17 -27.69
C ASP A 267 -4.04 -2.38 -27.97
N GLU A 268 -3.18 -2.33 -26.93
CA GLU A 268 -1.75 -2.59 -27.06
C GLU A 268 -1.47 -4.08 -27.36
N THR A 269 -2.23 -4.99 -26.75
CA THR A 269 -2.15 -6.44 -27.02
C THR A 269 -2.48 -6.75 -28.48
N GLU A 270 -3.56 -6.14 -29.00
CA GLU A 270 -3.96 -6.30 -30.40
C GLU A 270 -2.92 -5.71 -31.37
N ARG A 271 -2.44 -4.51 -31.07
CA ARG A 271 -1.39 -3.84 -31.87
C ARG A 271 -0.13 -4.69 -32.05
N LEU A 272 0.21 -5.49 -31.05
CA LEU A 272 1.41 -6.35 -31.06
C LEU A 272 1.11 -7.81 -31.48
N GLY A 273 -0.15 -8.14 -31.78
CA GLY A 273 -0.53 -9.51 -32.18
C GLY A 273 -0.40 -10.55 -31.06
N LEU A 274 -0.57 -10.14 -29.81
CA LEU A 274 -0.34 -10.97 -28.61
C LEU A 274 -1.62 -11.49 -27.95
N GLN A 275 -2.78 -11.50 -28.66
CA GLN A 275 -4.07 -11.88 -28.10
C GLN A 275 -4.08 -13.31 -27.51
N SER A 276 -3.31 -14.25 -28.08
CA SER A 276 -3.18 -15.60 -27.58
C SER A 276 -2.21 -15.76 -26.40
N ALA A 277 -1.40 -14.73 -26.12
CA ALA A 277 -0.34 -14.74 -25.12
C ALA A 277 -0.61 -13.87 -23.90
N VAL A 278 -1.60 -12.97 -23.95
CA VAL A 278 -2.02 -12.14 -22.83
C VAL A 278 -3.36 -12.64 -22.31
N VAL A 279 -3.41 -13.00 -21.02
CA VAL A 279 -4.62 -13.48 -20.34
C VAL A 279 -5.08 -12.42 -19.34
N MET A 280 -6.14 -11.70 -19.70
CA MET A 280 -6.80 -10.74 -18.81
C MET A 280 -7.77 -11.49 -17.90
N VAL A 281 -7.36 -11.75 -16.65
CA VAL A 281 -8.16 -12.52 -15.69
C VAL A 281 -9.29 -11.69 -15.07
N GLY A 282 -9.09 -10.37 -14.96
CA GLY A 282 -10.02 -9.49 -14.26
C GLY A 282 -9.85 -9.55 -12.73
N GLN A 283 -10.80 -8.94 -12.01
CA GLN A 283 -10.82 -8.95 -10.55
C GLN A 283 -11.34 -10.28 -10.03
N VAL A 284 -10.59 -10.90 -9.13
CA VAL A 284 -10.96 -12.15 -8.47
C VAL A 284 -10.83 -12.00 -6.95
N PRO A 285 -11.50 -12.86 -6.15
CA PRO A 285 -11.27 -12.93 -4.71
C PRO A 285 -9.79 -13.15 -4.36
N ARG A 286 -9.35 -12.64 -3.19
CA ARG A 286 -7.94 -12.71 -2.76
C ARG A 286 -7.40 -14.15 -2.76
N SER A 287 -8.16 -15.12 -2.29
CA SER A 287 -7.76 -16.54 -2.31
C SER A 287 -7.43 -17.04 -3.71
N GLN A 288 -8.28 -16.73 -4.69
CA GLN A 288 -8.04 -17.09 -6.09
C GLN A 288 -6.86 -16.32 -6.69
N ALA A 289 -6.66 -15.06 -6.32
CA ALA A 289 -5.49 -14.29 -6.74
C ALA A 289 -4.19 -14.94 -6.28
N LEU A 290 -4.14 -15.47 -5.05
CA LEU A 290 -2.98 -16.18 -4.52
C LEU A 290 -2.74 -17.52 -5.23
N GLU A 291 -3.79 -18.21 -5.70
CA GLU A 291 -3.64 -19.42 -6.53
C GLU A 291 -2.91 -19.09 -7.86
N TYR A 292 -3.24 -17.97 -8.51
CA TYR A 292 -2.47 -17.52 -9.69
C TYR A 292 -1.01 -17.22 -9.34
N VAL A 293 -0.75 -16.59 -8.19
CA VAL A 293 0.63 -16.35 -7.73
C VAL A 293 1.35 -17.69 -7.50
N ARG A 294 0.70 -18.67 -6.85
CA ARG A 294 1.25 -20.00 -6.63
C ARG A 294 1.61 -20.69 -7.94
N ASP A 295 0.75 -20.58 -8.95
CA ASP A 295 0.89 -21.24 -10.24
C ASP A 295 1.91 -20.55 -11.18
N ALA A 296 2.29 -19.32 -10.92
CA ALA A 296 3.23 -18.55 -11.74
C ALA A 296 4.66 -19.12 -11.71
N ASP A 297 5.35 -19.05 -12.84
CA ASP A 297 6.79 -19.34 -12.94
C ASP A 297 7.62 -18.13 -12.51
N VAL A 298 7.19 -16.92 -12.93
CA VAL A 298 7.84 -15.64 -12.61
C VAL A 298 6.77 -14.60 -12.29
N CYS A 299 6.95 -13.86 -11.19
CA CYS A 299 6.10 -12.73 -10.87
C CYS A 299 6.79 -11.40 -11.27
N VAL A 300 6.00 -10.42 -11.71
CA VAL A 300 6.54 -9.12 -12.14
C VAL A 300 5.95 -7.97 -11.34
N SER A 301 6.82 -7.06 -10.91
CA SER A 301 6.44 -5.89 -10.10
C SER A 301 6.92 -4.58 -10.75
N PRO A 302 6.29 -4.15 -11.86
CA PRO A 302 6.61 -2.87 -12.48
C PRO A 302 5.99 -1.71 -11.70
N PHE A 303 6.80 -0.69 -11.45
CA PHE A 303 6.38 0.60 -10.92
C PHE A 303 6.92 1.71 -11.81
N TYR A 304 6.05 2.40 -12.52
CA TYR A 304 6.46 3.52 -13.37
C TYR A 304 7.22 4.56 -12.54
N PRO A 305 8.46 4.93 -12.93
CA PRO A 305 9.33 5.76 -12.10
C PRO A 305 8.83 7.21 -12.05
N THR A 306 8.07 7.52 -11.01
CA THR A 306 7.67 8.89 -10.65
C THR A 306 8.08 9.17 -9.22
N PRO A 307 8.39 10.43 -8.86
CA PRO A 307 8.72 10.78 -7.48
C PRO A 307 7.68 10.30 -6.47
N ILE A 308 6.39 10.36 -6.83
CA ILE A 308 5.27 9.93 -5.98
C ILE A 308 5.31 8.43 -5.72
N LEU A 309 5.44 7.63 -6.78
CA LEU A 309 5.47 6.17 -6.65
C LEU A 309 6.76 5.70 -5.99
N ASN A 310 7.88 6.37 -6.24
CA ASN A 310 9.18 6.04 -5.62
C ASN A 310 9.18 6.19 -4.09
N SER A 311 8.34 7.07 -3.54
CA SER A 311 8.16 7.22 -2.09
C SER A 311 7.28 6.13 -1.44
N THR A 312 6.65 5.26 -2.23
CA THR A 312 5.74 4.22 -1.70
C THR A 312 6.45 2.92 -1.37
N SER A 313 5.75 1.99 -0.72
CA SER A 313 6.21 0.62 -0.46
C SER A 313 5.36 -0.37 -1.26
N PRO A 314 5.95 -1.06 -2.25
CA PRO A 314 5.24 -2.00 -3.11
C PRO A 314 4.82 -3.27 -2.39
N THR A 315 3.53 -3.42 -2.10
CA THR A 315 2.97 -4.60 -1.41
C THR A 315 3.12 -5.88 -2.22
N LYS A 316 2.89 -5.82 -3.54
CA LYS A 316 2.90 -7.02 -4.39
C LYS A 316 4.27 -7.72 -4.44
N LEU A 317 5.38 -6.98 -4.33
CA LEU A 317 6.72 -7.56 -4.26
C LEU A 317 6.82 -8.53 -3.08
N VAL A 318 6.46 -8.06 -1.88
CA VAL A 318 6.54 -8.89 -0.66
C VAL A 318 5.48 -9.99 -0.63
N GLU A 319 4.32 -9.81 -1.27
CA GLU A 319 3.31 -10.86 -1.44
C GLU A 319 3.82 -12.00 -2.35
N TYR A 320 4.46 -11.68 -3.47
CA TYR A 320 5.09 -12.69 -4.34
C TYR A 320 6.20 -13.46 -3.61
N MET A 321 7.03 -12.73 -2.87
CA MET A 321 8.10 -13.33 -2.06
C MET A 321 7.55 -14.22 -0.94
N ALA A 322 6.44 -13.83 -0.30
CA ALA A 322 5.76 -14.65 0.71
C ALA A 322 5.26 -15.99 0.13
N MET A 323 4.88 -16.02 -1.15
CA MET A 323 4.52 -17.24 -1.89
C MET A 323 5.74 -18.01 -2.43
N GLY A 324 6.96 -17.62 -2.06
CA GLY A 324 8.18 -18.26 -2.54
C GLY A 324 8.41 -18.08 -4.04
N LYS A 325 7.99 -16.97 -4.64
CA LYS A 325 8.17 -16.70 -6.07
C LYS A 325 9.36 -15.79 -6.33
N ALA A 326 10.13 -16.12 -7.36
CA ALA A 326 11.13 -15.20 -7.91
C ALA A 326 10.44 -14.00 -8.57
N VAL A 327 11.02 -12.83 -8.40
CA VAL A 327 10.41 -11.58 -8.88
C VAL A 327 11.35 -10.85 -9.82
N VAL A 328 10.78 -10.31 -10.91
CA VAL A 328 11.44 -9.27 -11.71
C VAL A 328 10.75 -7.94 -11.41
N ALA A 329 11.52 -6.99 -10.92
CA ALA A 329 11.05 -5.65 -10.58
C ALA A 329 11.91 -4.59 -11.28
N ASN A 330 11.33 -3.40 -11.52
CA ASN A 330 12.17 -2.29 -11.95
C ASN A 330 12.83 -1.59 -10.75
N ASP A 331 13.82 -0.78 -11.09
CA ASP A 331 14.57 0.07 -10.17
C ASP A 331 13.66 1.12 -9.51
N HIS A 332 13.06 0.69 -8.42
CA HIS A 332 12.28 1.48 -7.48
C HIS A 332 12.98 1.39 -6.13
N PRO A 333 13.17 2.49 -5.37
CA PRO A 333 14.01 2.50 -4.16
C PRO A 333 13.74 1.37 -3.18
N GLU A 334 12.48 1.12 -2.86
CA GLU A 334 12.09 0.06 -1.94
C GLU A 334 12.24 -1.34 -2.55
N GLN A 335 11.96 -1.52 -3.86
CA GLN A 335 12.13 -2.80 -4.54
C GLN A 335 13.60 -3.18 -4.64
N ARG A 336 14.46 -2.22 -5.00
CA ARG A 336 15.91 -2.40 -5.04
C ARG A 336 16.43 -2.87 -3.68
N LEU A 337 16.09 -2.13 -2.60
CA LEU A 337 16.49 -2.48 -1.25
C LEU A 337 16.10 -3.92 -0.89
N VAL A 338 14.84 -4.29 -1.11
CA VAL A 338 14.31 -5.61 -0.76
C VAL A 338 14.98 -6.71 -1.58
N ILE A 339 15.14 -6.51 -2.90
CA ILE A 339 15.75 -7.53 -3.78
C ILE A 339 17.24 -7.69 -3.50
N GLU A 340 17.98 -6.60 -3.28
CA GLU A 340 19.41 -6.66 -2.94
C GLU A 340 19.65 -7.38 -1.61
N GLN A 341 18.81 -7.12 -0.60
CA GLN A 341 18.94 -7.77 0.71
C GLN A 341 18.51 -9.24 0.70
N SER A 342 17.49 -9.59 -0.10
CA SER A 342 16.92 -10.94 -0.11
C SER A 342 17.52 -11.87 -1.15
N GLY A 343 18.00 -11.33 -2.26
CA GLY A 343 18.35 -12.12 -3.45
C GLY A 343 17.14 -12.85 -4.06
N ALA A 344 15.92 -12.29 -3.93
CA ALA A 344 14.68 -12.94 -4.33
C ALA A 344 14.34 -12.81 -5.82
N GLY A 345 15.22 -12.23 -6.63
CA GLY A 345 14.96 -12.00 -8.04
C GLY A 345 15.88 -10.95 -8.65
N TYR A 346 15.40 -10.28 -9.68
CA TYR A 346 16.13 -9.25 -10.40
C TYR A 346 15.49 -7.87 -10.25
N CYS A 347 16.32 -6.86 -9.99
CA CYS A 347 15.94 -5.46 -10.04
C CYS A 347 16.66 -4.81 -11.22
N VAL A 348 15.93 -4.34 -12.22
CA VAL A 348 16.45 -3.85 -13.50
C VAL A 348 15.92 -2.45 -13.82
N GLY A 349 16.47 -1.78 -14.83
CA GLY A 349 15.95 -0.49 -15.28
C GLY A 349 14.49 -0.56 -15.79
N TRP A 350 13.84 0.60 -15.90
CA TRP A 350 12.56 0.71 -16.62
C TRP A 350 12.82 0.70 -18.13
N GLU A 351 13.28 -0.44 -18.64
CA GLU A 351 13.63 -0.67 -20.02
C GLU A 351 13.15 -2.07 -20.42
N GLU A 352 12.44 -2.16 -21.55
CA GLU A 352 11.74 -3.38 -21.97
C GLU A 352 12.69 -4.56 -22.19
N GLY A 353 13.85 -4.32 -22.80
CA GLY A 353 14.83 -5.37 -23.08
C GLY A 353 15.52 -5.89 -21.81
N GLU A 354 15.84 -5.02 -20.85
CA GLU A 354 16.41 -5.46 -19.57
C GLU A 354 15.41 -6.30 -18.80
N PHE A 355 14.16 -5.85 -18.75
CA PHE A 355 13.09 -6.55 -18.07
C PHE A 355 12.81 -7.92 -18.72
N ALA A 356 12.78 -7.96 -20.06
CA ALA A 356 12.61 -9.20 -20.81
C ALA A 356 13.76 -10.19 -20.57
N ARG A 357 15.03 -9.73 -20.62
CA ARG A 357 16.19 -10.59 -20.33
C ARG A 357 16.11 -11.20 -18.93
N ALA A 358 15.72 -10.42 -17.91
CA ALA A 358 15.57 -10.92 -16.56
C ALA A 358 14.47 -11.98 -16.46
N ILE A 359 13.33 -11.79 -17.12
CA ILE A 359 12.24 -12.79 -17.17
C ILE A 359 12.71 -14.06 -17.87
N VAL A 360 13.36 -13.94 -19.06
CA VAL A 360 13.87 -15.09 -19.82
C VAL A 360 14.88 -15.88 -18.99
N ALA A 361 15.76 -15.23 -18.24
CA ALA A 361 16.73 -15.91 -17.37
C ALA A 361 16.04 -16.79 -16.32
N LEU A 362 14.95 -16.28 -15.68
CA LEU A 362 14.18 -17.06 -14.69
C LEU A 362 13.37 -18.19 -15.33
N LEU A 363 12.72 -17.92 -16.47
CA LEU A 363 11.97 -18.96 -17.19
C LEU A 363 12.87 -20.09 -17.72
N SER A 364 14.10 -19.76 -18.11
CA SER A 364 15.09 -20.72 -18.59
C SER A 364 15.78 -21.52 -17.48
N SER A 365 15.68 -21.06 -16.23
CA SER A 365 16.33 -21.67 -15.07
C SER A 365 15.37 -21.86 -13.90
N PRO A 366 14.39 -22.81 -13.98
CA PRO A 366 13.39 -23.01 -12.94
C PRO A 366 13.96 -23.36 -11.56
N ALA A 367 15.12 -24.01 -11.50
CA ALA A 367 15.81 -24.30 -10.25
C ALA A 367 16.30 -23.01 -9.57
N GLN A 368 16.92 -22.12 -10.31
CA GLN A 368 17.36 -20.81 -9.82
C GLN A 368 16.16 -19.95 -9.38
N ALA A 369 15.08 -19.94 -10.16
CA ALA A 369 13.87 -19.23 -9.79
C ALA A 369 13.28 -19.72 -8.46
N ARG A 370 13.25 -21.05 -8.23
CA ARG A 370 12.82 -21.61 -6.94
C ARG A 370 13.73 -21.18 -5.79
N GLU A 371 15.05 -21.29 -5.95
CA GLU A 371 16.00 -20.88 -4.92
C GLU A 371 15.86 -19.39 -4.55
N MET A 372 15.70 -18.50 -5.56
CA MET A 372 15.42 -17.09 -5.35
C MET A 372 14.09 -16.88 -4.60
N GLY A 373 13.06 -17.61 -4.96
CA GLY A 373 11.77 -17.59 -4.29
C GLY A 373 11.87 -17.99 -2.82
N GLU A 374 12.61 -19.06 -2.51
CA GLU A 374 12.84 -19.51 -1.13
C GLU A 374 13.61 -18.47 -0.29
N ARG A 375 14.63 -17.84 -0.89
CA ARG A 375 15.33 -16.72 -0.23
C ARG A 375 14.36 -15.56 0.06
N GLY A 376 13.50 -15.25 -0.92
CA GLY A 376 12.45 -14.23 -0.78
C GLY A 376 11.51 -14.53 0.37
N ARG A 377 11.02 -15.76 0.49
CA ARG A 377 10.12 -16.17 1.58
C ARG A 377 10.78 -16.04 2.94
N ARG A 378 12.03 -16.51 3.09
CA ARG A 378 12.79 -16.33 4.34
C ARG A 378 12.91 -14.87 4.73
N TYR A 379 13.33 -14.00 3.80
CA TYR A 379 13.46 -12.57 4.04
C TYR A 379 12.15 -11.94 4.49
N VAL A 380 11.02 -12.25 3.84
CA VAL A 380 9.70 -11.71 4.21
C VAL A 380 9.28 -12.17 5.60
N THR A 381 9.52 -13.44 5.94
CA THR A 381 9.21 -13.98 7.26
C THR A 381 10.00 -13.26 8.36
N GLU A 382 11.26 -12.98 8.13
CA GLU A 382 12.17 -12.38 9.10
C GLU A 382 12.05 -10.86 9.20
N HIS A 383 11.67 -10.17 8.10
CA HIS A 383 11.74 -8.71 8.01
C HIS A 383 10.45 -8.01 7.60
N ARG A 384 9.50 -8.70 6.95
CA ARG A 384 8.30 -8.10 6.35
C ARG A 384 6.99 -8.74 6.79
N SER A 385 6.99 -9.65 7.77
CA SER A 385 5.74 -10.07 8.40
C SER A 385 5.19 -8.96 9.29
N TYR A 386 3.86 -8.83 9.37
CA TYR A 386 3.27 -7.83 10.26
C TYR A 386 3.58 -8.09 11.74
N ALA A 387 3.86 -9.32 12.14
CA ALA A 387 4.37 -9.61 13.47
C ALA A 387 5.70 -8.88 13.75
N ARG A 388 6.65 -8.91 12.80
CA ARG A 388 7.94 -8.20 12.91
C ARG A 388 7.79 -6.69 12.80
N ILE A 389 6.91 -6.22 11.92
CA ILE A 389 6.60 -4.79 11.82
C ILE A 389 5.98 -4.29 13.11
N ALA A 390 5.13 -5.10 13.76
CA ALA A 390 4.54 -4.77 15.05
C ALA A 390 5.61 -4.61 16.16
N ASP A 391 6.68 -5.42 16.17
CA ASP A 391 7.80 -5.25 17.11
C ASP A 391 8.43 -3.85 16.99
N LEU A 392 8.62 -3.37 15.74
CA LEU A 392 9.15 -2.04 15.48
C LEU A 392 8.18 -0.94 15.94
N VAL A 393 6.93 -1.04 15.51
CA VAL A 393 5.90 -0.01 15.78
C VAL A 393 5.60 0.07 17.28
N GLU A 394 5.47 -1.08 17.96
CA GLU A 394 5.26 -1.15 19.39
C GLU A 394 6.39 -0.47 20.17
N ARG A 395 7.64 -0.80 19.84
CA ARG A 395 8.82 -0.20 20.49
C ARG A 395 8.80 1.33 20.37
N GLU A 396 8.53 1.86 19.20
CA GLU A 396 8.44 3.31 18.98
C GLU A 396 7.27 3.93 19.75
N LEU A 397 6.08 3.31 19.71
CA LEU A 397 4.91 3.80 20.43
C LEU A 397 5.11 3.81 21.95
N LEU A 398 5.74 2.77 22.52
CA LEU A 398 6.08 2.72 23.96
C LEU A 398 7.10 3.81 24.32
N ALA A 399 8.11 4.03 23.50
CA ALA A 399 9.10 5.09 23.71
C ALA A 399 8.44 6.48 23.68
N ILE A 400 7.55 6.73 22.71
CA ILE A 400 6.79 7.99 22.59
C ILE A 400 5.88 8.21 23.82
N ALA A 401 5.23 7.15 24.29
CA ALA A 401 4.37 7.19 25.48
C ALA A 401 5.15 7.34 26.80
N GLY A 402 6.47 7.15 26.80
CA GLY A 402 7.30 7.11 28.00
C GLY A 402 7.05 5.86 28.86
N LEU A 403 6.64 4.75 28.23
CA LEU A 403 6.37 3.48 28.86
C LEU A 403 7.56 2.52 28.71
N PRO A 404 7.81 1.63 29.69
CA PRO A 404 8.85 0.63 29.58
C PRO A 404 8.56 -0.33 28.42
N GLN A 405 9.61 -0.73 27.72
CA GLN A 405 9.50 -1.82 26.73
C GLN A 405 9.22 -3.14 27.47
N ALA A 406 8.29 -3.94 26.93
CA ALA A 406 8.10 -5.29 27.42
C ALA A 406 9.42 -6.08 27.26
N ARG A 407 9.88 -6.74 28.34
CA ARG A 407 11.11 -7.56 28.32
C ARG A 407 10.87 -8.87 27.58
#